data_95d0c40ed3e9b2d2ccc580610450f63b
#
_entry.id   95d0c40ed3e9b2d2ccc580610450f63b
#
_cell.length_a   1.000
_cell.length_b   1.000
_cell.length_c   1.000
_cell.angle_alpha   90.00
_cell.angle_beta   90.00
_cell.angle_gamma   90.00
#
_symmetry.space_group_name_H-M   'P 1'
#
loop_
_entity.id
_entity.type
_entity.pdbx_description
1 polymer ?
#
loop_
_entity_poly.entity_id
_entity_poly.type
_entity_poly.pdbx_seq_one_letter_code
_entity_poly.pdbx_strand_id
1 'polypeptide(L)'
;MPGLIGIGVGPGDVDLLTVKAVKAIHNADIIMCPASNESRPSIALAVVSPIIDKSKNQEIIKLIFPMTKDKDILEASWKKNAKIMAETVLTGKNVVYLTVGDPFLYSTWIYMHRDLKENYPDMDISVIPGIVSMFTFAAKVGVSVAEGAEKVAIIPSCYDLSSVKEIAKHSESMIFLKDGRYFDKVIEVLKESGFPDNSIFAIGQDLGTENEIIRKMTLGEVNDSSLTTKYFSILVVKRV
;
A
#
# COMPACT_ATOMS: atom_id res chain seq x y z
N MET A 1 26.93 -8.12 7.45
CA MET A 1 26.36 -8.58 8.73
C MET A 1 24.92 -9.00 8.47
N PRO A 2 24.43 -10.03 9.17
CA PRO A 2 23.01 -10.39 9.08
C PRO A 2 22.14 -9.20 9.51
N GLY A 3 21.04 -8.99 8.80
CA GLY A 3 20.18 -7.83 9.05
C GLY A 3 18.76 -8.05 8.56
N LEU A 4 17.90 -7.08 8.86
CA LEU A 4 16.51 -7.05 8.43
C LEU A 4 16.32 -5.99 7.34
N ILE A 5 15.71 -6.39 6.24
CA ILE A 5 15.39 -5.46 5.16
C ILE A 5 13.86 -5.43 4.95
N GLY A 6 13.23 -4.30 5.24
CA GLY A 6 11.84 -4.05 4.83
C GLY A 6 11.78 -3.71 3.34
N ILE A 7 10.99 -4.44 2.57
CA ILE A 7 10.95 -4.31 1.10
C ILE A 7 9.52 -3.97 0.65
N GLY A 8 9.39 -2.85 -0.06
CA GLY A 8 8.20 -2.56 -0.83
C GLY A 8 8.19 -3.36 -2.14
N VAL A 9 7.19 -4.22 -2.31
CA VAL A 9 7.09 -5.07 -3.50
C VAL A 9 6.24 -4.44 -4.62
N GLY A 10 5.91 -3.16 -4.49
CA GLY A 10 5.11 -2.49 -5.51
C GLY A 10 3.62 -2.87 -5.47
N PRO A 11 2.86 -2.46 -6.50
CA PRO A 11 1.39 -2.50 -6.49
C PRO A 11 0.76 -3.83 -6.92
N GLY A 12 1.56 -4.84 -7.27
CA GLY A 12 1.06 -6.15 -7.71
C GLY A 12 1.78 -6.76 -8.91
N ASP A 13 2.41 -5.94 -9.73
CA ASP A 13 3.17 -6.35 -10.91
C ASP A 13 4.63 -6.61 -10.54
N VAL A 14 5.14 -7.80 -10.85
CA VAL A 14 6.52 -8.20 -10.56
C VAL A 14 7.56 -7.35 -11.31
N ASP A 15 7.24 -6.86 -12.50
CA ASP A 15 8.13 -6.02 -13.30
C ASP A 15 8.29 -4.60 -12.72
N LEU A 16 7.44 -4.23 -11.76
CA LEU A 16 7.53 -2.98 -11.00
C LEU A 16 8.37 -3.12 -9.71
N LEU A 17 9.01 -4.25 -9.49
CA LEU A 17 10.00 -4.39 -8.43
C LEU A 17 11.25 -3.55 -8.75
N THR A 18 11.79 -2.90 -7.72
CA THR A 18 13.10 -2.26 -7.89
C THR A 18 14.20 -3.31 -8.03
N VAL A 19 15.22 -3.03 -8.84
CA VAL A 19 16.38 -3.93 -8.98
C VAL A 19 17.03 -4.23 -7.63
N LYS A 20 16.98 -3.26 -6.69
CA LYS A 20 17.50 -3.45 -5.33
C LYS A 20 16.65 -4.44 -4.54
N ALA A 21 15.34 -4.41 -4.69
CA ALA A 21 14.41 -5.37 -4.05
C ALA A 21 14.66 -6.79 -4.56
N VAL A 22 14.76 -6.97 -5.88
CA VAL A 22 15.06 -8.28 -6.50
C VAL A 22 16.35 -8.87 -5.94
N LYS A 23 17.44 -8.08 -5.90
CA LYS A 23 18.73 -8.54 -5.36
C LYS A 23 18.63 -8.90 -3.88
N ALA A 24 17.90 -8.12 -3.09
CA ALA A 24 17.74 -8.40 -1.66
C ALA A 24 16.93 -9.68 -1.42
N ILE A 25 15.85 -9.90 -2.17
CA ILE A 25 15.04 -11.12 -2.10
C ILE A 25 15.87 -12.35 -2.48
N HIS A 26 16.66 -12.28 -3.55
CA HIS A 26 17.52 -13.37 -3.96
C HIS A 26 18.62 -13.71 -2.93
N ASN A 27 19.08 -12.73 -2.17
CA ASN A 27 20.15 -12.92 -1.17
C ASN A 27 19.64 -13.23 0.23
N ALA A 28 18.32 -13.25 0.44
CA ALA A 28 17.74 -13.56 1.73
C ALA A 28 17.81 -15.07 2.03
N ASP A 29 18.07 -15.40 3.29
CA ASP A 29 17.90 -16.75 3.83
C ASP A 29 16.43 -16.99 4.20
N ILE A 30 15.76 -15.93 4.69
CA ILE A 30 14.38 -15.98 5.17
C ILE A 30 13.57 -14.82 4.56
N ILE A 31 12.41 -15.17 4.02
CA ILE A 31 11.42 -14.22 3.48
C ILE A 31 10.22 -14.19 4.40
N MET A 32 10.02 -13.08 5.09
CA MET A 32 8.83 -12.84 5.91
C MET A 32 7.78 -12.07 5.12
N CYS A 33 6.52 -12.46 5.24
CA CYS A 33 5.42 -11.82 4.52
C CYS A 33 4.16 -11.70 5.37
N PRO A 34 3.37 -10.59 5.22
CA PRO A 34 2.15 -10.40 5.98
C PRO A 34 1.02 -11.26 5.45
N ALA A 35 0.20 -11.79 6.35
CA ALA A 35 -1.06 -12.42 6.03
C ALA A 35 -2.12 -12.04 7.09
N SER A 36 -3.41 -12.03 6.71
CA SER A 36 -4.49 -11.71 7.66
C SER A 36 -4.84 -12.87 8.59
N ASN A 37 -4.54 -14.10 8.17
CA ASN A 37 -4.64 -15.33 8.95
C ASN A 37 -3.82 -16.44 8.27
N GLU A 38 -3.67 -17.58 8.92
CA GLU A 38 -2.86 -18.72 8.45
C GLU A 38 -3.32 -19.29 7.12
N SER A 39 -4.64 -19.33 6.88
CA SER A 39 -5.22 -19.93 5.68
C SER A 39 -5.17 -19.03 4.44
N ARG A 40 -5.01 -17.73 4.62
CA ARG A 40 -4.96 -16.79 3.50
C ARG A 40 -3.55 -16.66 2.91
N PRO A 41 -3.44 -16.60 1.59
CA PRO A 41 -2.16 -16.31 0.94
C PRO A 41 -1.72 -14.87 1.23
N SER A 42 -0.40 -14.64 1.27
CA SER A 42 0.16 -13.30 1.32
C SER A 42 0.18 -12.69 -0.07
N ILE A 43 -0.45 -11.53 -0.24
CA ILE A 43 -0.43 -10.77 -1.49
C ILE A 43 1.00 -10.36 -1.83
N ALA A 44 1.76 -9.88 -0.85
CA ALA A 44 3.15 -9.47 -1.05
C ALA A 44 4.04 -10.64 -1.51
N LEU A 45 3.82 -11.84 -0.96
CA LEU A 45 4.54 -13.04 -1.40
C LEU A 45 4.14 -13.44 -2.83
N ALA A 46 2.85 -13.34 -3.18
CA ALA A 46 2.36 -13.66 -4.53
C ALA A 46 3.05 -12.80 -5.60
N VAL A 47 3.25 -11.50 -5.33
CA VAL A 47 3.95 -10.59 -6.25
C VAL A 47 5.36 -11.06 -6.55
N VAL A 48 6.11 -11.52 -5.55
CA VAL A 48 7.51 -11.90 -5.73
C VAL A 48 7.72 -13.38 -6.06
N SER A 49 6.67 -14.19 -6.00
CA SER A 49 6.75 -15.63 -6.24
C SER A 49 7.42 -16.01 -7.58
N PRO A 50 7.23 -15.25 -8.69
CA PRO A 50 7.88 -15.58 -9.96
C PRO A 50 9.41 -15.43 -9.93
N ILE A 51 9.95 -14.63 -9.02
CA ILE A 51 11.39 -14.37 -8.93
C ILE A 51 12.08 -15.11 -7.77
N ILE A 52 11.33 -15.85 -6.95
CA ILE A 52 11.91 -16.67 -5.88
C ILE A 52 12.63 -17.86 -6.52
N ASP A 53 13.92 -17.97 -6.23
CA ASP A 53 14.75 -19.06 -6.72
C ASP A 53 14.46 -20.36 -5.94
N LYS A 54 13.71 -21.26 -6.58
CA LYS A 54 13.34 -22.56 -5.99
C LYS A 54 14.53 -23.50 -5.75
N SER A 55 15.70 -23.22 -6.33
CA SER A 55 16.93 -23.98 -6.06
C SER A 55 17.59 -23.57 -4.73
N LYS A 56 17.27 -22.39 -4.22
CA LYS A 56 17.69 -21.93 -2.91
C LYS A 56 16.68 -22.37 -1.86
N ASN A 57 17.16 -22.86 -0.76
CA ASN A 57 16.32 -23.31 0.36
C ASN A 57 15.90 -22.12 1.24
N GLN A 58 15.26 -21.10 0.62
CA GLN A 58 14.77 -19.92 1.32
C GLN A 58 13.56 -20.30 2.17
N GLU A 59 13.63 -20.00 3.46
CA GLU A 59 12.51 -20.20 4.37
C GLU A 59 11.48 -19.09 4.22
N ILE A 60 10.19 -19.45 4.16
CA ILE A 60 9.08 -18.47 4.07
C ILE A 60 8.31 -18.49 5.39
N ILE A 61 8.26 -17.34 6.06
CA ILE A 61 7.54 -17.16 7.32
C ILE A 61 6.38 -16.19 7.14
N LYS A 62 5.14 -16.64 7.41
CA LYS A 62 3.98 -15.77 7.44
C LYS A 62 3.88 -15.09 8.80
N LEU A 63 3.73 -13.77 8.79
CA LEU A 63 3.43 -12.96 9.96
C LEU A 63 1.97 -12.57 9.94
N ILE A 64 1.23 -12.89 11.00
CA ILE A 64 -0.21 -12.72 11.03
C ILE A 64 -0.58 -11.34 11.60
N PHE A 65 -1.38 -10.60 10.82
CA PHE A 65 -1.94 -9.30 11.15
C PHE A 65 -3.47 -9.38 11.12
N PRO A 66 -4.14 -9.44 12.27
CA PRO A 66 -5.60 -9.57 12.32
C PRO A 66 -6.30 -8.35 11.72
N MET A 67 -7.36 -8.59 10.95
CA MET A 67 -8.20 -7.54 10.37
C MET A 67 -9.21 -7.06 11.42
N THR A 68 -8.79 -6.18 12.31
CA THR A 68 -9.61 -5.61 13.40
C THR A 68 -9.42 -4.10 13.50
N LYS A 69 -10.35 -3.41 14.20
CA LYS A 69 -10.22 -2.01 14.60
C LYS A 69 -9.81 -1.86 16.06
N ASP A 70 -9.72 -2.98 16.80
CA ASP A 70 -9.28 -3.01 18.18
C ASP A 70 -7.79 -2.68 18.26
N LYS A 71 -7.48 -1.57 18.90
CA LYS A 71 -6.11 -1.05 18.99
C LYS A 71 -5.19 -1.96 19.80
N ASP A 72 -5.71 -2.54 20.88
CA ASP A 72 -4.91 -3.38 21.78
C ASP A 72 -4.49 -4.68 21.07
N ILE A 73 -5.42 -5.28 20.32
CA ILE A 73 -5.14 -6.47 19.48
C ILE A 73 -4.12 -6.13 18.40
N LEU A 74 -4.25 -4.96 17.73
CA LEU A 74 -3.31 -4.53 16.70
C LEU A 74 -1.92 -4.32 17.28
N GLU A 75 -1.79 -3.59 18.39
CA GLU A 75 -0.50 -3.32 19.04
C GLU A 75 0.18 -4.60 19.53
N ALA A 76 -0.58 -5.51 20.16
CA ALA A 76 -0.07 -6.81 20.57
C ALA A 76 0.45 -7.63 19.37
N SER A 77 -0.26 -7.59 18.24
CA SER A 77 0.15 -8.25 17.00
C SER A 77 1.43 -7.64 16.44
N TRP A 78 1.56 -6.32 16.40
CA TRP A 78 2.77 -5.65 15.91
C TRP A 78 3.99 -5.97 16.75
N LYS A 79 3.88 -5.89 18.08
CA LYS A 79 4.95 -6.25 19.03
C LYS A 79 5.37 -7.72 18.89
N LYS A 80 4.39 -8.63 18.79
CA LYS A 80 4.66 -10.05 18.57
C LYS A 80 5.45 -10.29 17.29
N ASN A 81 5.01 -9.68 16.19
CA ASN A 81 5.64 -9.86 14.89
C ASN A 81 7.03 -9.20 14.83
N ALA A 82 7.22 -8.03 15.44
CA ALA A 82 8.52 -7.39 15.57
C ALA A 82 9.50 -8.28 16.36
N LYS A 83 9.06 -8.88 17.46
CA LYS A 83 9.87 -9.83 18.25
C LYS A 83 10.27 -11.04 17.40
N ILE A 84 9.36 -11.64 16.63
CA ILE A 84 9.68 -12.77 15.74
C ILE A 84 10.75 -12.36 14.72
N MET A 85 10.64 -11.16 14.12
CA MET A 85 11.64 -10.64 13.20
C MET A 85 13.00 -10.52 13.87
N ALA A 86 13.06 -9.90 15.06
CA ALA A 86 14.30 -9.71 15.78
C ALA A 86 14.97 -11.03 16.16
N GLU A 87 14.23 -11.95 16.76
CA GLU A 87 14.72 -13.27 17.15
C GLU A 87 15.26 -14.03 15.93
N THR A 88 14.60 -13.90 14.77
CA THR A 88 15.06 -14.54 13.54
C THR A 88 16.39 -13.94 13.04
N VAL A 89 16.52 -12.62 13.03
CA VAL A 89 17.79 -11.95 12.65
C VAL A 89 18.93 -12.35 13.58
N LEU A 90 18.66 -12.47 14.87
CA LEU A 90 19.66 -12.87 15.88
C LEU A 90 20.19 -14.30 15.68
N THR A 91 19.54 -15.13 14.86
CA THR A 91 20.09 -16.43 14.44
C THR A 91 21.25 -16.31 13.42
N GLY A 92 21.59 -15.10 13.00
CA GLY A 92 22.64 -14.83 12.02
C GLY A 92 22.18 -14.93 10.57
N LYS A 93 20.87 -14.92 10.31
CA LYS A 93 20.26 -15.00 8.98
C LYS A 93 20.01 -13.63 8.36
N ASN A 94 20.09 -13.55 7.02
CA ASN A 94 19.62 -12.41 6.26
C ASN A 94 18.10 -12.51 6.08
N VAL A 95 17.38 -11.57 6.66
CA VAL A 95 15.91 -11.59 6.69
C VAL A 95 15.35 -10.44 5.84
N VAL A 96 14.40 -10.74 4.98
CA VAL A 96 13.61 -9.72 4.28
C VAL A 96 12.16 -9.80 4.74
N TYR A 97 11.53 -8.63 4.92
CA TYR A 97 10.10 -8.52 5.15
C TYR A 97 9.44 -7.82 3.97
N LEU A 98 8.44 -8.45 3.39
CA LEU A 98 7.74 -7.95 2.22
C LEU A 98 6.49 -7.14 2.60
N THR A 99 6.23 -6.06 1.91
CA THR A 99 4.97 -5.32 2.01
C THR A 99 4.50 -4.81 0.66
N VAL A 100 3.20 -4.85 0.40
CA VAL A 100 2.61 -4.32 -0.84
C VAL A 100 2.78 -2.81 -0.88
N GLY A 101 3.10 -2.25 -2.06
CA GLY A 101 3.38 -0.84 -2.24
C GLY A 101 4.72 -0.44 -1.64
N ASP A 102 4.72 0.57 -0.79
CA ASP A 102 5.90 1.14 -0.11
C ASP A 102 5.84 0.89 1.40
N PRO A 103 6.96 0.58 2.07
CA PRO A 103 7.00 0.29 3.49
C PRO A 103 6.57 1.45 4.39
N PHE A 104 6.71 2.70 3.95
CA PHE A 104 6.39 3.88 4.74
C PHE A 104 5.11 4.61 4.33
N LEU A 105 4.30 4.02 3.41
CA LEU A 105 2.98 4.56 3.06
C LEU A 105 1.86 3.60 3.46
N TYR A 106 1.19 3.88 4.59
CA TYR A 106 0.04 3.10 5.13
C TYR A 106 0.31 1.60 5.28
N SER A 107 1.55 1.24 5.58
CA SER A 107 2.01 -0.13 5.79
C SER A 107 2.10 -0.49 7.27
N THR A 108 1.85 -1.76 7.60
CA THR A 108 2.09 -2.30 8.96
C THR A 108 3.57 -2.29 9.34
N TRP A 109 4.47 -2.25 8.36
CA TRP A 109 5.90 -2.12 8.59
C TRP A 109 6.27 -0.93 9.49
N ILE A 110 5.57 0.20 9.36
CA ILE A 110 5.84 1.42 10.14
C ILE A 110 5.83 1.14 11.64
N TYR A 111 4.85 0.38 12.11
CA TYR A 111 4.68 0.06 13.54
C TYR A 111 5.76 -0.91 14.03
N MET A 112 6.04 -1.95 13.25
CA MET A 112 7.10 -2.90 13.58
C MET A 112 8.50 -2.27 13.51
N HIS A 113 8.76 -1.44 12.49
CA HIS A 113 10.02 -0.72 12.37
C HIS A 113 10.29 0.18 13.58
N ARG A 114 9.25 0.87 14.09
CA ARG A 114 9.35 1.70 15.30
C ARG A 114 9.70 0.83 16.52
N ASP A 115 8.96 -0.24 16.74
CA ASP A 115 9.19 -1.17 17.86
C ASP A 115 10.59 -1.79 17.80
N LEU A 116 11.03 -2.21 16.62
CA LEU A 116 12.36 -2.77 16.40
C LEU A 116 13.49 -1.76 16.68
N LYS A 117 13.34 -0.51 16.24
CA LYS A 117 14.33 0.55 16.52
C LYS A 117 14.41 0.91 18.00
N GLU A 118 13.31 0.83 18.72
CA GLU A 118 13.24 1.11 20.16
C GLU A 118 13.82 -0.02 20.99
N ASN A 119 13.44 -1.28 20.69
CA ASN A 119 13.77 -2.44 21.53
C ASN A 119 15.02 -3.21 21.09
N TYR A 120 15.49 -2.99 19.85
CA TYR A 120 16.68 -3.65 19.26
C TYR A 120 17.57 -2.64 18.55
N PRO A 121 18.12 -1.62 19.26
CA PRO A 121 18.81 -0.48 18.64
C PRO A 121 20.07 -0.87 17.85
N ASP A 122 20.74 -1.97 18.21
CA ASP A 122 21.96 -2.45 17.56
C ASP A 122 21.67 -3.32 16.31
N MET A 123 20.40 -3.62 16.03
CA MET A 123 20.03 -4.41 14.86
C MET A 123 20.23 -3.61 13.58
N ASP A 124 20.90 -4.19 12.59
CA ASP A 124 21.00 -3.62 11.25
C ASP A 124 19.64 -3.74 10.54
N ILE A 125 18.94 -2.61 10.41
CA ILE A 125 17.64 -2.51 9.76
C ILE A 125 17.73 -1.50 8.62
N SER A 126 17.46 -1.98 7.42
CA SER A 126 17.37 -1.14 6.22
C SER A 126 16.02 -1.28 5.53
N VAL A 127 15.71 -0.33 4.64
CA VAL A 127 14.44 -0.32 3.92
C VAL A 127 14.68 -0.07 2.45
N ILE A 128 14.00 -0.82 1.61
CA ILE A 128 13.98 -0.63 0.16
C ILE A 128 12.58 -0.14 -0.21
N PRO A 129 12.46 1.06 -0.79
CA PRO A 129 11.16 1.60 -1.20
C PRO A 129 10.53 0.77 -2.32
N GLY A 130 9.22 0.84 -2.43
CA GLY A 130 8.44 0.25 -3.51
C GLY A 130 7.59 1.28 -4.24
N ILE A 131 7.21 0.97 -5.47
CA ILE A 131 6.27 1.81 -6.24
C ILE A 131 4.89 1.72 -5.57
N VAL A 132 4.30 2.88 -5.28
CA VAL A 132 2.96 2.93 -4.70
C VAL A 132 1.88 2.85 -5.77
N SER A 133 0.74 2.24 -5.44
CA SER A 133 -0.36 2.00 -6.39
C SER A 133 -0.90 3.27 -7.05
N MET A 134 -0.88 4.41 -6.36
CA MET A 134 -1.38 5.67 -6.91
C MET A 134 -0.57 6.15 -8.12
N PHE A 135 0.75 5.97 -8.14
CA PHE A 135 1.58 6.36 -9.29
C PHE A 135 1.44 5.37 -10.45
N THR A 136 1.32 4.08 -10.17
CA THR A 136 1.01 3.08 -11.20
C THR A 136 -0.36 3.34 -11.82
N PHE A 137 -1.36 3.65 -10.99
CA PHE A 137 -2.69 3.98 -11.46
C PHE A 137 -2.68 5.25 -12.32
N ALA A 138 -2.04 6.33 -11.86
CA ALA A 138 -1.90 7.58 -12.58
C ALA A 138 -1.26 7.37 -13.97
N ALA A 139 -0.21 6.55 -14.05
CA ALA A 139 0.44 6.19 -15.32
C ALA A 139 -0.51 5.41 -16.25
N LYS A 140 -1.28 4.45 -15.71
CA LYS A 140 -2.24 3.65 -16.50
C LYS A 140 -3.39 4.50 -17.08
N VAL A 141 -3.87 5.49 -16.33
CA VAL A 141 -4.98 6.36 -16.78
C VAL A 141 -4.51 7.59 -17.56
N GLY A 142 -3.19 7.84 -17.63
CA GLY A 142 -2.63 9.02 -18.26
C GLY A 142 -3.08 10.30 -17.57
N VAL A 143 -2.98 10.36 -16.24
CA VAL A 143 -3.34 11.53 -15.42
C VAL A 143 -2.14 11.90 -14.55
N SER A 144 -1.66 13.13 -14.70
CA SER A 144 -0.63 13.65 -13.80
C SER A 144 -1.19 13.82 -12.39
N VAL A 145 -0.48 13.30 -11.39
CA VAL A 145 -0.87 13.46 -9.98
C VAL A 145 -0.77 14.92 -9.55
N ALA A 146 0.25 15.63 -10.01
CA ALA A 146 0.42 17.06 -9.80
C ALA A 146 1.25 17.68 -10.92
N GLU A 147 1.02 18.97 -11.18
CA GLU A 147 1.77 19.80 -12.10
C GLU A 147 2.14 21.14 -11.46
N GLY A 148 3.37 21.61 -11.71
CA GLY A 148 3.81 22.91 -11.22
C GLY A 148 3.66 23.08 -9.71
N ALA A 149 2.78 23.98 -9.29
CA ALA A 149 2.54 24.31 -7.87
C ALA A 149 1.28 23.63 -7.27
N GLU A 150 0.68 22.69 -7.99
CA GLU A 150 -0.52 21.97 -7.53
C GLU A 150 -0.27 21.21 -6.22
N LYS A 151 -1.27 21.24 -5.35
CA LYS A 151 -1.25 20.51 -4.09
C LYS A 151 -2.04 19.21 -4.24
N VAL A 152 -1.48 18.15 -3.69
CA VAL A 152 -2.07 16.80 -3.70
C VAL A 152 -2.42 16.38 -2.29
N ALA A 153 -3.64 15.93 -2.10
CA ALA A 153 -4.05 15.27 -0.86
C ALA A 153 -4.18 13.76 -1.07
N ILE A 154 -3.58 12.98 -0.15
CA ILE A 154 -3.68 11.52 -0.14
C ILE A 154 -4.52 11.11 1.08
N ILE A 155 -5.67 10.53 0.83
CA ILE A 155 -6.65 10.16 1.84
C ILE A 155 -6.72 8.63 1.94
N PRO A 156 -6.31 8.03 3.08
CA PRO A 156 -6.24 6.57 3.21
C PRO A 156 -7.61 5.89 3.37
N SER A 157 -8.63 6.66 3.74
CA SER A 157 -10.00 6.19 3.91
C SER A 157 -10.97 7.38 3.96
N CYS A 158 -12.23 7.15 3.65
CA CYS A 158 -13.26 8.18 3.57
C CYS A 158 -14.20 8.20 4.79
N TYR A 159 -13.70 7.87 5.98
CA TYR A 159 -14.55 7.80 7.18
C TYR A 159 -14.91 9.18 7.77
N ASP A 160 -14.07 10.19 7.56
CA ASP A 160 -14.31 11.56 8.00
C ASP A 160 -14.49 12.50 6.80
N LEU A 161 -15.73 12.65 6.37
CA LEU A 161 -16.10 13.48 5.23
C LEU A 161 -15.94 14.97 5.53
N SER A 162 -16.01 15.40 6.78
CA SER A 162 -15.83 16.82 7.14
C SER A 162 -14.38 17.25 6.92
N SER A 163 -13.44 16.41 7.30
CA SER A 163 -12.01 16.60 7.01
C SER A 163 -11.73 16.57 5.50
N VAL A 164 -12.36 15.66 4.75
CA VAL A 164 -12.25 15.60 3.28
C VAL A 164 -12.71 16.90 2.65
N LYS A 165 -13.85 17.46 3.09
CA LYS A 165 -14.39 18.72 2.61
C LYS A 165 -13.44 19.90 2.80
N GLU A 166 -12.80 19.97 3.95
CA GLU A 166 -11.85 21.05 4.24
C GLU A 166 -10.57 20.92 3.41
N ILE A 167 -9.99 19.72 3.31
CA ILE A 167 -8.80 19.45 2.50
C ILE A 167 -9.08 19.74 1.01
N ALA A 168 -10.26 19.38 0.51
CA ALA A 168 -10.66 19.58 -0.88
C ALA A 168 -10.63 21.03 -1.34
N LYS A 169 -10.89 21.98 -0.43
CA LYS A 169 -10.82 23.42 -0.75
C LYS A 169 -9.42 23.91 -1.11
N HIS A 170 -8.39 23.18 -0.66
CA HIS A 170 -6.99 23.59 -0.76
C HIS A 170 -6.14 22.64 -1.61
N SER A 171 -6.78 21.70 -2.32
CA SER A 171 -6.10 20.70 -3.13
C SER A 171 -6.61 20.73 -4.57
N GLU A 172 -5.72 20.70 -5.52
CA GLU A 172 -6.02 20.56 -6.94
C GLU A 172 -6.24 19.09 -7.31
N SER A 173 -5.54 18.19 -6.61
CA SER A 173 -5.64 16.74 -6.82
C SER A 173 -5.92 16.02 -5.51
N MET A 174 -6.86 15.10 -5.53
CA MET A 174 -7.17 14.25 -4.38
C MET A 174 -7.12 12.78 -4.76
N ILE A 175 -6.40 11.99 -3.96
CA ILE A 175 -6.23 10.56 -4.15
C ILE A 175 -6.81 9.85 -2.93
N PHE A 176 -7.81 9.00 -3.17
CA PHE A 176 -8.44 8.20 -2.13
C PHE A 176 -7.98 6.76 -2.28
N LEU A 177 -7.46 6.21 -1.19
CA LEU A 177 -6.97 4.83 -1.13
C LEU A 177 -7.88 4.00 -0.26
N LYS A 178 -8.13 2.77 -0.68
CA LYS A 178 -8.93 1.76 0.04
C LYS A 178 -10.41 2.14 0.15
N ASP A 179 -11.23 1.12 0.35
CA ASP A 179 -12.64 1.20 0.75
C ASP A 179 -13.56 2.05 -0.15
N GLY A 180 -13.74 1.59 -1.39
CA GLY A 180 -14.62 2.24 -2.38
C GLY A 180 -16.08 2.39 -1.96
N ARG A 181 -16.51 1.82 -0.84
CA ARG A 181 -17.89 1.90 -0.32
C ARG A 181 -18.38 3.31 -0.01
N TYR A 182 -17.46 4.27 0.10
CA TYR A 182 -17.76 5.66 0.47
C TYR A 182 -17.54 6.64 -0.69
N PHE A 183 -17.22 6.15 -1.87
CA PHE A 183 -16.90 7.04 -3.00
C PHE A 183 -18.08 7.86 -3.49
N ASP A 184 -19.32 7.36 -3.36
CA ASP A 184 -20.55 8.12 -3.58
C ASP A 184 -20.58 9.43 -2.77
N LYS A 185 -20.39 9.32 -1.45
CA LYS A 185 -20.35 10.46 -0.53
C LYS A 185 -19.16 11.38 -0.76
N VAL A 186 -18.02 10.82 -1.16
CA VAL A 186 -16.83 11.61 -1.54
C VAL A 186 -17.16 12.51 -2.73
N ILE A 187 -17.87 12.01 -3.75
CA ILE A 187 -18.25 12.77 -4.93
C ILE A 187 -19.13 13.97 -4.54
N GLU A 188 -20.14 13.76 -3.69
CA GLU A 188 -20.97 14.84 -3.17
C GLU A 188 -20.13 15.92 -2.47
N VAL A 189 -19.24 15.50 -1.57
CA VAL A 189 -18.36 16.42 -0.83
C VAL A 189 -17.42 17.18 -1.77
N LEU A 190 -16.88 16.55 -2.81
CA LEU A 190 -15.99 17.20 -3.77
C LEU A 190 -16.73 18.27 -4.58
N LYS A 191 -17.95 17.98 -5.06
CA LYS A 191 -18.81 18.94 -5.75
C LYS A 191 -19.15 20.14 -4.85
N GLU A 192 -19.56 19.89 -3.60
CA GLU A 192 -19.80 20.93 -2.61
C GLU A 192 -18.54 21.76 -2.26
N SER A 193 -17.37 21.21 -2.42
CA SER A 193 -16.07 21.87 -2.18
C SER A 193 -15.56 22.62 -3.42
N GLY A 194 -16.36 22.70 -4.48
CA GLY A 194 -16.06 23.47 -5.68
C GLY A 194 -15.17 22.73 -6.69
N PHE A 195 -15.12 21.40 -6.68
CA PHE A 195 -14.59 20.67 -7.82
C PHE A 195 -15.56 20.79 -8.99
N PRO A 196 -15.14 21.35 -10.14
CA PRO A 196 -16.04 21.53 -11.28
C PRO A 196 -16.38 20.18 -11.95
N ASP A 197 -17.52 20.12 -12.62
CA ASP A 197 -18.00 18.90 -13.28
C ASP A 197 -17.04 18.35 -14.35
N ASN A 198 -16.22 19.19 -14.96
CA ASN A 198 -15.19 18.79 -15.91
C ASN A 198 -13.90 18.27 -15.23
N SER A 199 -13.81 18.24 -13.90
CA SER A 199 -12.67 17.64 -13.20
C SER A 199 -12.48 16.20 -13.66
N ILE A 200 -11.20 15.79 -13.79
CA ILE A 200 -10.88 14.40 -14.09
C ILE A 200 -11.31 13.54 -12.91
N PHE A 201 -12.05 12.49 -13.21
CA PHE A 201 -12.41 11.43 -12.27
C PHE A 201 -11.88 10.10 -12.81
N ALA A 202 -10.98 9.45 -12.07
CA ALA A 202 -10.45 8.15 -12.45
C ALA A 202 -10.54 7.19 -11.27
N ILE A 203 -11.11 6.01 -11.50
CA ILE A 203 -11.30 4.97 -10.49
C ILE A 203 -10.69 3.67 -10.97
N GLY A 204 -9.96 2.99 -10.07
CA GLY A 204 -9.39 1.67 -10.29
C GLY A 204 -9.69 0.73 -9.14
N GLN A 205 -9.78 -0.56 -9.44
CA GLN A 205 -9.90 -1.62 -8.45
C GLN A 205 -9.02 -2.80 -8.84
N ASP A 206 -8.57 -3.55 -7.84
CA ASP A 206 -7.79 -4.78 -7.98
C ASP A 206 -6.58 -4.62 -8.92
N LEU A 207 -5.89 -3.47 -8.85
CA LEU A 207 -4.77 -3.10 -9.72
C LEU A 207 -3.67 -4.16 -9.70
N GLY A 208 -3.16 -4.49 -10.90
CA GLY A 208 -2.09 -5.48 -11.07
C GLY A 208 -2.56 -6.92 -10.97
N THR A 209 -3.87 -7.18 -10.94
CA THR A 209 -4.46 -8.53 -10.96
C THR A 209 -5.26 -8.78 -12.24
N GLU A 210 -5.63 -10.03 -12.50
CA GLU A 210 -6.52 -10.40 -13.61
C GLU A 210 -7.92 -9.77 -13.51
N ASN A 211 -8.31 -9.32 -12.32
CA ASN A 211 -9.60 -8.67 -12.06
C ASN A 211 -9.53 -7.14 -12.07
N GLU A 212 -8.46 -6.59 -12.63
CA GLU A 212 -8.26 -5.15 -12.70
C GLU A 212 -9.38 -4.47 -13.49
N ILE A 213 -9.97 -3.44 -12.90
CA ILE A 213 -10.93 -2.56 -13.58
C ILE A 213 -10.44 -1.13 -13.45
N ILE A 214 -10.37 -0.43 -14.57
CA ILE A 214 -9.99 0.99 -14.64
C ILE A 214 -11.05 1.75 -15.44
N ARG A 215 -11.49 2.89 -14.90
CA ARG A 215 -12.39 3.83 -15.59
C ARG A 215 -11.87 5.25 -15.42
N LYS A 216 -12.03 6.04 -16.49
CA LYS A 216 -11.72 7.49 -16.50
C LYS A 216 -12.87 8.22 -17.17
N MET A 217 -13.33 9.30 -16.55
CA MET A 217 -14.43 10.14 -17.00
C MET A 217 -14.31 11.53 -16.36
N THR A 218 -15.24 12.40 -16.58
CA THR A 218 -15.36 13.65 -15.80
C THR A 218 -16.19 13.42 -14.53
N LEU A 219 -16.00 14.28 -13.53
CA LEU A 219 -16.76 14.24 -12.28
C LEU A 219 -18.26 14.37 -12.50
N GLY A 220 -18.70 15.14 -13.53
CA GLY A 220 -20.09 15.32 -13.89
C GLY A 220 -20.73 14.08 -14.53
N GLU A 221 -19.95 13.21 -15.16
CA GLU A 221 -20.43 11.97 -15.80
C GLU A 221 -20.58 10.80 -14.83
N VAL A 222 -20.13 10.97 -13.58
CA VAL A 222 -20.16 9.88 -12.60
C VAL A 222 -21.61 9.52 -12.24
N ASN A 223 -21.89 8.23 -12.26
CA ASN A 223 -23.15 7.64 -11.82
C ASN A 223 -22.89 6.37 -10.99
N ASP A 224 -23.92 5.79 -10.38
CA ASP A 224 -23.79 4.62 -9.49
C ASP A 224 -23.07 3.43 -10.15
N SER A 225 -23.28 3.22 -11.45
CA SER A 225 -22.60 2.13 -12.18
C SER A 225 -21.10 2.38 -12.41
N SER A 226 -20.64 3.61 -12.22
CA SER A 226 -19.22 3.99 -12.35
C SER A 226 -18.41 3.66 -11.11
N LEU A 227 -19.06 3.41 -9.97
CA LEU A 227 -18.43 3.25 -8.67
C LEU A 227 -18.14 1.79 -8.35
N THR A 228 -17.31 1.58 -7.33
CA THR A 228 -16.95 0.28 -6.79
C THR A 228 -17.11 0.29 -5.27
N THR A 229 -17.46 -0.86 -4.72
CA THR A 229 -17.53 -1.08 -3.27
C THR A 229 -16.36 -1.90 -2.75
N LYS A 230 -15.39 -2.25 -3.61
CA LYS A 230 -14.26 -3.10 -3.22
C LYS A 230 -13.28 -2.36 -2.32
N TYR A 231 -12.63 -3.14 -1.44
CA TYR A 231 -11.61 -2.61 -0.54
C TYR A 231 -10.36 -2.17 -1.27
N PHE A 232 -9.86 -2.97 -2.22
CA PHE A 232 -8.70 -2.62 -3.04
C PHE A 232 -9.11 -1.71 -4.18
N SER A 233 -9.40 -0.45 -3.83
CA SER A 233 -9.82 0.59 -4.75
C SER A 233 -8.94 1.82 -4.63
N ILE A 234 -8.83 2.55 -5.72
CA ILE A 234 -8.18 3.85 -5.79
C ILE A 234 -9.07 4.79 -6.59
N LEU A 235 -9.21 6.00 -6.10
CA LEU A 235 -9.89 7.08 -6.79
C LEU A 235 -8.93 8.27 -6.89
N VAL A 236 -8.80 8.83 -8.08
CA VAL A 236 -8.09 10.09 -8.33
C VAL A 236 -9.09 11.08 -8.89
N VAL A 237 -9.19 12.24 -8.25
CA VAL A 237 -10.00 13.38 -8.74
C VAL A 237 -9.09 14.59 -8.85
N LYS A 238 -9.02 15.19 -10.03
CA LYS A 238 -8.14 16.32 -10.31
C LYS A 238 -8.94 17.46 -10.98
N ARG A 239 -8.76 18.66 -10.47
CA ARG A 239 -9.26 19.89 -11.11
C ARG A 239 -8.59 20.08 -12.47
N VAL A 240 -9.35 20.57 -13.44
CA VAL A 240 -8.89 20.94 -14.78
C VAL A 240 -9.03 22.45 -14.96
#